data_3de2ad331471f922e54f2d4ed5ca0278
#
_entry.id   3de2ad331471f922e54f2d4ed5ca0278
#
_cell.length_a   1.000
_cell.length_b   1.000
_cell.length_c   1.000
_cell.angle_alpha   90.00
_cell.angle_beta   90.00
_cell.angle_gamma   90.00
#
_symmetry.space_group_name_H-M   'P 1'
#
loop_
_entity.id
_entity.type
_entity.pdbx_description
1 polymer ?
#
loop_
_entity_poly.entity_id
_entity_poly.type
_entity_poly.pdbx_seq_one_letter_code
_entity_poly.pdbx_strand_id
1 'polypeptide(L)'
;MLPRVKAKWLLVILTPTLLLLGGSLLALLFLPHPIPKTATPVQRAYLSNCAPCHGANGHGSWRATIFLIRPGDLTDRRAMAQLPDEYIFDLVKNGGAVIGKPGMPAFGYHLSDPEIRALVAYVRTLSAAP
;
A
#
# COMPACT_ATOMS: atom_id res chain seq x y z
N MET A 1 45.12 -26.20 6.49
CA MET A 1 44.75 -25.72 7.85
C MET A 1 44.09 -24.36 7.72
N LEU A 2 42.79 -24.29 7.90
CA LEU A 2 42.08 -23.02 7.93
C LEU A 2 42.38 -22.30 9.25
N PRO A 3 42.72 -20.99 9.25
CA PRO A 3 43.04 -20.27 10.47
C PRO A 3 41.79 -20.28 11.38
N ARG A 4 41.98 -20.66 12.63
CA ARG A 4 40.97 -20.52 13.68
C ARG A 4 40.68 -19.02 13.87
N VAL A 5 39.75 -18.47 13.08
CA VAL A 5 39.20 -17.17 13.34
C VAL A 5 38.53 -17.23 14.71
N LYS A 6 39.06 -16.52 15.70
CA LYS A 6 38.51 -16.51 17.05
C LYS A 6 37.03 -16.12 16.97
N ALA A 7 36.14 -16.94 17.54
CA ALA A 7 34.69 -16.75 17.49
C ALA A 7 34.25 -15.30 17.82
N LYS A 8 35.01 -14.61 18.67
CA LYS A 8 34.81 -13.19 19.04
C LYS A 8 34.88 -12.26 17.82
N TRP A 9 35.81 -12.48 16.88
CA TRP A 9 35.95 -11.63 15.70
C TRP A 9 34.84 -11.89 14.69
N LEU A 10 34.36 -13.13 14.58
CA LEU A 10 33.17 -13.44 13.78
C LEU A 10 31.93 -12.71 14.31
N LEU A 11 31.70 -12.69 15.62
CA LEU A 11 30.60 -11.98 16.22
C LEU A 11 30.69 -10.46 15.98
N VAL A 12 31.89 -9.87 16.11
CA VAL A 12 32.11 -8.43 15.89
C VAL A 12 31.82 -8.02 14.44
N ILE A 13 32.03 -8.89 13.48
CA ILE A 13 31.75 -8.58 12.06
C ILE A 13 30.30 -8.94 11.68
N LEU A 14 29.79 -10.10 12.13
CA LEU A 14 28.48 -10.59 11.72
C LEU A 14 27.33 -9.79 12.35
N THR A 15 27.45 -9.34 13.59
CA THR A 15 26.37 -8.58 14.25
C THR A 15 26.06 -7.24 13.54
N PRO A 16 27.03 -6.35 13.27
CA PRO A 16 26.71 -5.10 12.57
C PRO A 16 26.25 -5.35 11.13
N THR A 17 26.81 -6.34 10.45
CA THR A 17 26.38 -6.69 9.10
C THR A 17 24.92 -7.15 9.07
N LEU A 18 24.53 -8.02 10.02
CA LEU A 18 23.16 -8.49 10.14
C LEU A 18 22.18 -7.37 10.52
N LEU A 19 22.59 -6.47 11.40
CA LEU A 19 21.80 -5.30 11.79
C LEU A 19 21.62 -4.33 10.60
N LEU A 20 22.67 -4.09 9.82
CA LEU A 20 22.58 -3.26 8.62
C LEU A 20 21.68 -3.88 7.55
N LEU A 21 21.81 -5.17 7.29
CA LEU A 21 20.96 -5.88 6.33
C LEU A 21 19.51 -5.93 6.80
N GLY A 22 19.28 -6.25 8.07
CA GLY A 22 17.94 -6.25 8.67
C GLY A 22 17.30 -4.88 8.69
N GLY A 23 18.06 -3.85 9.06
CA GLY A 23 17.60 -2.45 9.05
C GLY A 23 17.29 -1.98 7.64
N SER A 24 18.12 -2.31 6.65
CA SER A 24 17.87 -1.97 5.25
C SER A 24 16.61 -2.67 4.70
N LEU A 25 16.44 -3.96 5.01
CA LEU A 25 15.24 -4.70 4.61
C LEU A 25 13.98 -4.10 5.25
N LEU A 26 14.04 -3.79 6.55
CA LEU A 26 12.95 -3.14 7.27
C LEU A 26 12.62 -1.76 6.68
N ALA A 27 13.64 -0.97 6.36
CA ALA A 27 13.45 0.33 5.71
C ALA A 27 12.73 0.21 4.36
N LEU A 28 13.07 -0.79 3.54
CA LEU A 28 12.38 -1.04 2.26
C LEU A 28 10.89 -1.35 2.43
N LEU A 29 10.50 -1.97 3.54
CA LEU A 29 9.08 -2.25 3.84
C LEU A 29 8.29 -0.97 4.17
N PHE A 30 8.94 0.02 4.78
CA PHE A 30 8.30 1.25 5.25
C PHE A 30 8.55 2.47 4.37
N LEU A 31 9.40 2.37 3.33
CA LEU A 31 9.59 3.47 2.40
C LEU A 31 8.28 3.82 1.70
N PRO A 32 7.90 5.12 1.68
CA PRO A 32 6.73 5.57 0.95
C PRO A 32 6.85 5.23 -0.55
N HIS A 33 5.71 5.06 -1.22
CA HIS A 33 5.70 4.95 -2.67
C HIS A 33 6.24 6.26 -3.27
N PRO A 34 7.14 6.19 -4.26
CA PRO A 34 7.60 7.39 -4.94
C PRO A 34 6.43 8.06 -5.68
N ILE A 35 6.17 9.32 -5.35
CA ILE A 35 5.13 10.11 -6.02
C ILE A 35 5.78 10.91 -7.13
N PRO A 36 5.41 10.70 -8.41
CA PRO A 36 5.93 11.48 -9.52
C PRO A 36 5.64 12.98 -9.34
N LYS A 37 6.61 13.83 -9.67
CA LYS A 37 6.42 15.29 -9.61
C LYS A 37 5.27 15.78 -10.51
N THR A 38 5.02 15.05 -11.60
CA THR A 38 3.94 15.32 -12.57
C THR A 38 2.57 14.78 -12.14
N ALA A 39 2.48 14.08 -11.01
CA ALA A 39 1.22 13.51 -10.54
C ALA A 39 0.18 14.61 -10.26
N THR A 40 -1.04 14.38 -10.72
CA THR A 40 -2.20 15.25 -10.41
C THR A 40 -2.54 15.20 -8.91
N PRO A 41 -3.31 16.13 -8.37
CA PRO A 41 -3.72 16.09 -6.97
C PRO A 41 -4.39 14.77 -6.58
N VAL A 42 -5.29 14.23 -7.40
CA VAL A 42 -5.97 12.96 -7.14
C VAL A 42 -5.01 11.76 -7.21
N GLN A 43 -4.05 11.76 -8.14
CA GLN A 43 -3.02 10.73 -8.20
C GLN A 43 -2.14 10.76 -6.95
N ARG A 44 -1.76 11.94 -6.47
CA ARG A 44 -1.02 12.07 -5.21
C ARG A 44 -1.83 11.53 -4.02
N ALA A 45 -3.11 11.89 -3.93
CA ALA A 45 -4.00 11.39 -2.89
C ALA A 45 -4.10 9.85 -2.92
N TYR A 46 -4.25 9.26 -4.10
CA TYR A 46 -4.28 7.80 -4.28
C TYR A 46 -2.96 7.15 -3.87
N LEU A 47 -1.82 7.66 -4.37
CA LEU A 47 -0.50 7.11 -4.09
C LEU A 47 -0.13 7.18 -2.60
N SER A 48 -0.58 8.24 -1.91
CA SER A 48 -0.31 8.41 -0.48
C SER A 48 -1.20 7.54 0.41
N ASN A 49 -2.48 7.39 0.07
CA ASN A 49 -3.49 6.81 0.96
C ASN A 49 -3.89 5.38 0.56
N CYS A 50 -3.94 5.07 -0.72
CA CYS A 50 -4.50 3.82 -1.23
C CYS A 50 -3.42 2.84 -1.71
N ALA A 51 -2.39 3.35 -2.40
CA ALA A 51 -1.33 2.53 -2.99
C ALA A 51 -0.51 1.69 -2.00
N PRO A 52 -0.32 2.08 -0.72
CA PRO A 52 0.35 1.20 0.25
C PRO A 52 -0.27 -0.20 0.34
N CYS A 53 -1.59 -0.29 0.20
CA CYS A 53 -2.32 -1.56 0.20
C CYS A 53 -2.73 -2.01 -1.20
N HIS A 54 -3.33 -1.11 -2.01
CA HIS A 54 -3.86 -1.45 -3.34
C HIS A 54 -2.83 -1.44 -4.46
N GLY A 55 -1.57 -1.04 -4.19
CA GLY A 55 -0.56 -0.89 -5.23
C GLY A 55 -0.75 0.40 -6.06
N ALA A 56 0.32 0.90 -6.66
CA ALA A 56 0.26 2.11 -7.48
C ALA A 56 -0.60 1.95 -8.74
N ASN A 57 -0.73 0.73 -9.21
CA ASN A 57 -1.52 0.33 -10.39
C ASN A 57 -2.87 -0.32 -10.06
N GLY A 58 -3.21 -0.51 -8.79
CA GLY A 58 -4.48 -1.07 -8.35
C GLY A 58 -4.55 -2.59 -8.19
N HIS A 59 -3.52 -3.35 -8.58
CA HIS A 59 -3.49 -4.82 -8.47
C HIS A 59 -3.23 -5.36 -7.07
N GLY A 60 -2.99 -4.50 -6.12
CA GLY A 60 -2.56 -4.87 -4.77
C GLY A 60 -1.06 -4.66 -4.56
N SER A 61 -0.68 -4.57 -3.30
CA SER A 61 0.71 -4.37 -2.86
C SER A 61 1.24 -5.63 -2.19
N TRP A 62 2.44 -6.06 -2.57
CA TRP A 62 3.14 -7.16 -1.89
C TRP A 62 3.33 -6.89 -0.39
N ARG A 63 3.45 -5.60 0.00
CA ARG A 63 3.53 -5.18 1.41
C ARG A 63 2.26 -5.53 2.17
N ALA A 64 1.09 -5.27 1.58
CA ALA A 64 -0.19 -5.64 2.19
C ALA A 64 -0.27 -7.16 2.42
N THR A 65 0.25 -7.95 1.49
CA THR A 65 0.26 -9.43 1.61
C THR A 65 1.12 -9.90 2.79
N ILE A 66 2.26 -9.26 3.06
CA ILE A 66 3.11 -9.59 4.23
C ILE A 66 2.33 -9.37 5.54
N PHE A 67 1.51 -8.33 5.61
CA PHE A 67 0.67 -8.05 6.78
C PHE A 67 -0.68 -8.77 6.76
N LEU A 68 -0.83 -9.79 5.90
CA LEU A 68 -2.06 -10.58 5.71
C LEU A 68 -3.28 -9.73 5.31
N ILE A 69 -3.06 -8.51 4.83
CA ILE A 69 -4.08 -7.64 4.28
C ILE A 69 -4.28 -8.04 2.81
N ARG A 70 -5.52 -8.37 2.45
CA ARG A 70 -5.89 -8.72 1.07
C ARG A 70 -6.84 -7.65 0.54
N PRO A 71 -6.29 -6.54 0.02
CA PRO A 71 -7.11 -5.51 -0.62
C PRO A 71 -7.75 -6.10 -1.89
N GLY A 72 -8.93 -5.63 -2.23
CA GLY A 72 -9.55 -5.98 -3.52
C GLY A 72 -8.69 -5.48 -4.67
N ASP A 73 -8.70 -6.22 -5.78
CA ASP A 73 -8.07 -5.79 -7.04
C ASP A 73 -8.94 -4.71 -7.70
N LEU A 74 -8.42 -3.48 -7.72
CA LEU A 74 -9.13 -2.33 -8.29
C LEU A 74 -9.12 -2.34 -9.82
N THR A 75 -8.40 -3.24 -10.44
CA THR A 75 -8.34 -3.42 -11.90
C THR A 75 -9.31 -4.50 -12.40
N ASP A 76 -9.88 -5.30 -11.49
CA ASP A 76 -10.88 -6.28 -11.84
C ASP A 76 -12.16 -5.59 -12.33
N ARG A 77 -12.27 -5.49 -13.66
CA ARG A 77 -13.40 -4.84 -14.33
C ARG A 77 -14.75 -5.43 -13.94
N ARG A 78 -14.83 -6.75 -13.76
CA ARG A 78 -16.10 -7.42 -13.43
C ARG A 78 -16.52 -7.12 -12.00
N ALA A 79 -15.60 -7.24 -11.06
CA ALA A 79 -15.85 -6.92 -9.66
C ALA A 79 -16.20 -5.44 -9.49
N MET A 80 -15.39 -4.55 -10.09
CA MET A 80 -15.60 -3.11 -9.98
C MET A 80 -16.90 -2.62 -10.63
N ALA A 81 -17.34 -3.24 -11.73
CA ALA A 81 -18.62 -2.90 -12.38
C ALA A 81 -19.85 -3.21 -11.54
N GLN A 82 -19.74 -4.10 -10.56
CA GLN A 82 -20.84 -4.46 -9.66
C GLN A 82 -20.97 -3.50 -8.46
N LEU A 83 -19.97 -2.64 -8.23
CA LEU A 83 -19.94 -1.73 -7.11
C LEU A 83 -20.41 -0.33 -7.56
N PRO A 84 -21.55 0.20 -7.04
CA PRO A 84 -21.93 1.59 -7.30
C PRO A 84 -20.90 2.59 -6.78
N ASP A 85 -20.80 3.78 -7.38
CA ASP A 85 -19.88 4.82 -6.95
C ASP A 85 -20.12 5.25 -5.50
N GLU A 86 -21.39 5.33 -5.08
CA GLU A 86 -21.73 5.65 -3.69
C GLU A 86 -21.25 4.58 -2.71
N TYR A 87 -21.29 3.31 -3.09
CA TYR A 87 -20.73 2.24 -2.26
C TYR A 87 -19.21 2.39 -2.08
N ILE A 88 -18.49 2.70 -3.17
CA ILE A 88 -17.04 2.93 -3.11
C ILE A 88 -16.74 4.19 -2.30
N PHE A 89 -17.54 5.24 -2.48
CA PHE A 89 -17.43 6.48 -1.71
C PHE A 89 -17.59 6.22 -0.21
N ASP A 90 -18.64 5.51 0.19
CA ASP A 90 -18.91 5.18 1.60
C ASP A 90 -17.81 4.30 2.18
N LEU A 91 -17.31 3.36 1.40
CA LEU A 91 -16.21 2.49 1.80
C LEU A 91 -14.91 3.27 2.03
N VAL A 92 -14.58 4.20 1.17
CA VAL A 92 -13.42 5.08 1.35
C VAL A 92 -13.61 6.01 2.54
N LYS A 93 -14.80 6.59 2.69
CA LYS A 93 -15.10 7.55 3.75
C LYS A 93 -15.07 6.89 5.13
N ASN A 94 -15.73 5.73 5.27
CA ASN A 94 -16.02 5.10 6.56
C ASN A 94 -15.12 3.89 6.87
N GLY A 95 -14.31 3.45 5.89
CA GLY A 95 -13.42 2.29 6.03
C GLY A 95 -14.12 0.95 5.86
N GLY A 96 -13.33 -0.12 5.84
CA GLY A 96 -13.80 -1.47 5.52
C GLY A 96 -14.33 -2.27 6.70
N ALA A 97 -14.26 -1.78 7.92
CA ALA A 97 -14.65 -2.55 9.10
C ALA A 97 -16.12 -3.03 9.05
N VAL A 98 -17.01 -2.19 8.54
CA VAL A 98 -18.45 -2.50 8.41
C VAL A 98 -18.77 -3.63 7.44
N ILE A 99 -17.83 -3.95 6.53
CA ILE A 99 -17.95 -5.05 5.56
C ILE A 99 -17.00 -6.22 5.87
N GLY A 100 -16.48 -6.29 7.10
CA GLY A 100 -15.57 -7.35 7.54
C GLY A 100 -14.13 -7.21 7.01
N LYS A 101 -13.74 -6.02 6.55
CA LYS A 101 -12.37 -5.70 6.06
C LYS A 101 -11.72 -4.60 6.90
N PRO A 102 -11.45 -4.85 8.20
CA PRO A 102 -10.95 -3.82 9.12
C PRO A 102 -9.55 -3.28 8.75
N GLY A 103 -8.83 -3.96 7.86
CA GLY A 103 -7.54 -3.48 7.35
C GLY A 103 -7.64 -2.26 6.42
N MET A 104 -8.83 -1.91 5.93
CA MET A 104 -9.05 -0.67 5.18
C MET A 104 -9.49 0.45 6.12
N PRO A 105 -8.64 1.49 6.35
CA PRO A 105 -8.97 2.58 7.25
C PRO A 105 -10.04 3.50 6.66
N ALA A 106 -10.69 4.29 7.54
CA ALA A 106 -11.58 5.36 7.14
C ALA A 106 -10.77 6.61 6.77
N PHE A 107 -11.06 7.22 5.62
CA PHE A 107 -10.37 8.41 5.14
C PHE A 107 -11.18 9.70 5.32
N GLY A 108 -12.45 9.63 5.69
CA GLY A 108 -13.31 10.79 5.91
C GLY A 108 -12.88 11.72 7.04
N TYR A 109 -11.91 11.33 7.87
CA TYR A 109 -11.35 12.18 8.91
C TYR A 109 -10.37 13.25 8.38
N HIS A 110 -9.80 13.05 7.18
CA HIS A 110 -8.78 13.96 6.62
C HIS A 110 -8.94 14.23 5.12
N LEU A 111 -9.85 13.53 4.45
CA LEU A 111 -10.25 13.83 3.08
C LEU A 111 -11.69 14.34 3.07
N SER A 112 -11.91 15.42 2.35
CA SER A 112 -13.24 15.99 2.10
C SER A 112 -14.04 15.11 1.12
N ASP A 113 -15.35 15.23 1.15
CA ASP A 113 -16.25 14.52 0.23
C ASP A 113 -15.90 14.74 -1.25
N PRO A 114 -15.58 15.97 -1.72
CA PRO A 114 -15.11 16.17 -3.09
C PRO A 114 -13.81 15.42 -3.42
N GLU A 115 -12.85 15.35 -2.50
CA GLU A 115 -11.60 14.60 -2.70
C GLU A 115 -11.86 13.09 -2.77
N ILE A 116 -12.75 12.57 -1.93
CA ILE A 116 -13.16 11.17 -1.96
C ILE A 116 -13.88 10.86 -3.28
N ARG A 117 -14.78 11.73 -3.77
CA ARG A 117 -15.42 11.55 -5.07
C ARG A 117 -14.40 11.57 -6.23
N ALA A 118 -13.41 12.43 -6.16
CA ALA A 118 -12.32 12.43 -7.14
C ALA A 118 -11.50 11.12 -7.10
N LEU A 119 -11.27 10.56 -5.90
CA LEU A 119 -10.63 9.26 -5.74
C LEU A 119 -11.47 8.12 -6.32
N VAL A 120 -12.79 8.12 -6.12
CA VAL A 120 -13.71 7.14 -6.74
C VAL A 120 -13.58 7.18 -8.25
N ALA A 121 -13.66 8.37 -8.85
CA ALA A 121 -13.50 8.56 -10.30
C ALA A 121 -12.12 8.06 -10.78
N TYR A 122 -11.05 8.34 -10.03
CA TYR A 122 -9.70 7.85 -10.37
C TYR A 122 -9.61 6.32 -10.30
N VAL A 123 -10.16 5.70 -9.26
CA VAL A 123 -10.19 4.23 -9.11
C VAL A 123 -10.93 3.58 -10.28
N ARG A 124 -12.01 4.20 -10.79
CA ARG A 124 -12.70 3.73 -12.00
C ARG A 124 -11.79 3.70 -13.23
N THR A 125 -10.85 4.64 -13.33
CA THR A 125 -9.89 4.60 -14.46
C THR A 125 -8.95 3.40 -14.41
N LEU A 126 -8.64 2.88 -13.22
CA LEU A 126 -7.79 1.70 -13.06
C LEU A 126 -8.46 0.43 -13.59
N SER A 127 -9.77 0.30 -13.41
CA SER A 127 -10.54 -0.84 -13.93
C SER A 127 -10.94 -0.68 -15.41
N ALA A 128 -10.86 0.53 -15.96
CA ALA A 128 -11.17 0.81 -17.37
C ALA A 128 -9.96 0.60 -18.29
N ALA A 129 -8.75 0.52 -17.74
CA ALA A 129 -7.53 0.29 -18.54
C ALA A 129 -7.61 -1.07 -19.29
N PRO A 130 -7.11 -1.13 -20.53
CA PRO A 130 -7.14 -2.34 -21.37
C PRO A 130 -6.27 -3.46 -20.80
#